data_558cfe0d4ba12e2cccd40292564bc17d
#
_entry.id   558cfe0d4ba12e2cccd40292564bc17d
#
_cell.length_a   1.000
_cell.length_b   1.000
_cell.length_c   1.000
_cell.angle_alpha   90.00
_cell.angle_beta   90.00
_cell.angle_gamma   90.00
#
_symmetry.space_group_name_H-M   'P 1'
#
loop_
_entity.id
_entity.type
_entity.pdbx_description
1 polymer ?
#
loop_
_entity_poly.entity_id
_entity_poly.type
_entity_poly.pdbx_seq_one_letter_code
_entity_poly.pdbx_strand_id
1 'polypeptide(L)'
;PPLLREHRLYQADWLLRFYGFRAEELLDERRPYFNVMLDPKEDWAVRHLECFPMEINRAPYGDLLRVPGIGVKSARRILAARRSTKLTFQDLKKLGVVLKRAVYFITCSGRMMYPTKLEGDYIVRNLTDPKERIRFGSDGMSYRQMTLFDDGMFPNGVRQEEVLPAAVGEL
;
A
#
# COMPACT_ATOMS: atom_id res chain seq x y z
N PRO A 1 -1.87 -9.47 20.22
CA PRO A 1 -2.20 -8.31 21.04
C PRO A 1 -3.51 -7.67 20.54
N PRO A 2 -4.40 -7.20 21.43
CA PRO A 2 -5.67 -6.58 21.04
C PRO A 2 -5.49 -5.40 20.05
N LEU A 3 -4.48 -4.58 20.26
CA LEU A 3 -4.17 -3.42 19.42
C LEU A 3 -3.87 -3.76 17.96
N LEU A 4 -3.13 -4.84 17.70
CA LEU A 4 -2.84 -5.26 16.33
C LEU A 4 -4.11 -5.72 15.61
N ARG A 5 -4.97 -6.46 16.30
CA ARG A 5 -6.27 -6.90 15.75
C ARG A 5 -7.15 -5.71 15.41
N GLU A 6 -7.24 -4.75 16.30
CA GLU A 6 -7.98 -3.50 16.07
C GLU A 6 -7.45 -2.76 14.84
N HIS A 7 -6.15 -2.59 14.74
CA HIS A 7 -5.51 -1.97 13.59
C HIS A 7 -5.83 -2.70 12.27
N ARG A 8 -5.80 -4.05 12.27
CA ARG A 8 -6.16 -4.85 11.10
C ARG A 8 -7.63 -4.71 10.72
N LEU A 9 -8.52 -4.57 11.70
CA LEU A 9 -9.94 -4.32 11.46
C LEU A 9 -10.17 -2.96 10.81
N TYR A 10 -9.48 -1.90 11.25
CA TYR A 10 -9.54 -0.58 10.60
C TYR A 10 -9.02 -0.63 9.15
N GLN A 11 -7.93 -1.32 8.91
CA GLN A 11 -7.40 -1.52 7.55
C GLN A 11 -8.42 -2.26 6.66
N ALA A 12 -9.05 -3.31 7.18
CA ALA A 12 -10.06 -4.07 6.45
C ALA A 12 -11.32 -3.21 6.17
N ASP A 13 -11.82 -2.47 7.14
CA ASP A 13 -12.96 -1.56 6.96
C ASP A 13 -12.68 -0.54 5.83
N TRP A 14 -11.47 -0.02 5.78
CA TRP A 14 -11.04 0.89 4.73
C TRP A 14 -11.05 0.23 3.33
N LEU A 15 -10.59 -1.01 3.24
CA LEU A 15 -10.62 -1.79 2.00
C LEU A 15 -12.06 -2.03 1.51
N LEU A 16 -12.99 -2.32 2.42
CA LEU A 16 -14.40 -2.50 2.09
C LEU A 16 -15.02 -1.22 1.55
N ARG A 17 -14.72 -0.08 2.15
CA ARG A 17 -15.33 1.20 1.79
C ARG A 17 -14.80 1.81 0.50
N PHE A 18 -13.49 1.71 0.26
CA PHE A 18 -12.84 2.52 -0.78
C PHE A 18 -12.13 1.72 -1.87
N TYR A 19 -11.87 0.43 -1.64
CA TYR A 19 -11.10 -0.41 -2.55
C TYR A 19 -11.91 -1.49 -3.25
N GLY A 20 -13.21 -1.55 -2.98
CA GLY A 20 -14.11 -2.52 -3.60
C GLY A 20 -13.92 -3.95 -3.14
N PHE A 21 -13.32 -4.17 -1.97
CA PHE A 21 -13.25 -5.49 -1.34
C PHE A 21 -14.58 -5.86 -0.68
N ARG A 22 -14.86 -7.15 -0.63
CA ARG A 22 -15.93 -7.73 0.17
C ARG A 22 -15.36 -8.40 1.40
N ALA A 23 -16.15 -8.51 2.47
CA ALA A 23 -15.69 -9.10 3.73
C ALA A 23 -15.22 -10.55 3.54
N GLU A 24 -15.92 -11.32 2.72
CA GLU A 24 -15.61 -12.73 2.43
C GLU A 24 -14.28 -12.92 1.69
N GLU A 25 -13.79 -11.89 1.01
CA GLU A 25 -12.48 -11.93 0.36
C GLU A 25 -11.33 -11.78 1.35
N LEU A 26 -11.56 -11.10 2.46
CA LEU A 26 -10.57 -10.83 3.49
C LEU A 26 -10.54 -11.90 4.58
N LEU A 27 -11.71 -12.35 5.02
CA LEU A 27 -11.89 -13.37 6.07
C LEU A 27 -12.95 -14.38 5.62
N ASP A 28 -12.73 -15.66 5.92
CA ASP A 28 -13.66 -16.75 5.67
C ASP A 28 -13.70 -17.73 6.86
N GLU A 29 -14.56 -18.73 6.81
CA GLU A 29 -14.70 -19.73 7.88
C GLU A 29 -13.40 -20.50 8.15
N ARG A 30 -12.55 -20.68 7.13
CA ARG A 30 -11.25 -21.34 7.25
C ARG A 30 -10.18 -20.42 7.81
N ARG A 31 -10.38 -19.11 7.63
CA ARG A 31 -9.45 -18.05 8.07
C ARG A 31 -10.22 -16.93 8.75
N PRO A 32 -10.65 -17.16 9.99
CA PRO A 32 -11.46 -16.18 10.73
C PRO A 32 -10.62 -15.04 11.35
N TYR A 33 -9.29 -15.08 11.17
CA TYR A 33 -8.37 -14.10 11.77
C TYR A 33 -7.46 -13.47 10.72
N PHE A 34 -7.16 -12.19 10.91
CA PHE A 34 -6.19 -11.48 10.08
C PHE A 34 -4.75 -11.98 10.29
N ASN A 35 -3.96 -11.88 9.23
CA ASN A 35 -2.54 -12.21 9.29
C ASN A 35 -1.80 -11.26 10.24
N VAL A 36 -0.89 -11.81 11.04
CA VAL A 36 -0.08 -11.05 11.99
C VAL A 36 1.02 -10.27 11.27
N MET A 37 1.62 -10.87 10.23
CA MET A 37 2.77 -10.34 9.52
C MET A 37 2.39 -9.40 8.38
N LEU A 38 1.33 -9.73 7.64
CA LEU A 38 0.87 -9.00 6.46
C LEU A 38 -0.36 -8.15 6.78
N ASP A 39 -0.50 -7.02 6.12
CA ASP A 39 -1.76 -6.30 6.13
C ASP A 39 -2.85 -7.05 5.34
N PRO A 40 -4.13 -6.73 5.51
CA PRO A 40 -5.22 -7.47 4.86
C PRO A 40 -5.12 -7.47 3.33
N LYS A 41 -4.63 -6.41 2.72
CA LYS A 41 -4.47 -6.30 1.27
C LYS A 41 -3.29 -7.12 0.77
N GLU A 42 -2.16 -7.08 1.47
CA GLU A 42 -1.00 -7.93 1.19
C GLU A 42 -1.34 -9.41 1.33
N ASP A 43 -2.04 -9.78 2.41
CA ASP A 43 -2.49 -11.15 2.64
C ASP A 43 -3.42 -11.63 1.53
N TRP A 44 -4.37 -10.80 1.09
CA TRP A 44 -5.23 -11.12 -0.04
C TRP A 44 -4.41 -11.34 -1.33
N ALA A 45 -3.49 -10.42 -1.64
CA ALA A 45 -2.69 -10.50 -2.86
C ALA A 45 -1.81 -11.75 -2.92
N VAL A 46 -1.18 -12.13 -1.82
CA VAL A 46 -0.37 -13.36 -1.74
C VAL A 46 -1.23 -14.62 -1.92
N ARG A 47 -2.48 -14.58 -1.51
CA ARG A 47 -3.43 -15.70 -1.70
C ARG A 47 -4.01 -15.77 -3.11
N HIS A 48 -3.90 -14.70 -3.89
CA HIS A 48 -4.48 -14.58 -5.24
C HIS A 48 -3.42 -14.23 -6.27
N LEU A 49 -2.31 -14.97 -6.24
CA LEU A 49 -1.18 -14.75 -7.17
C LEU A 49 -1.56 -14.96 -8.64
N GLU A 50 -2.63 -15.69 -8.90
CA GLU A 50 -3.22 -15.85 -10.24
C GLU A 50 -3.68 -14.53 -10.86
N CYS A 51 -3.98 -13.51 -10.03
CA CYS A 51 -4.34 -12.17 -10.48
C CYS A 51 -3.13 -11.32 -10.90
N PHE A 52 -1.92 -11.79 -10.64
CA PHE A 52 -0.69 -11.01 -10.78
C PHE A 52 0.33 -11.68 -11.73
N PRO A 53 1.29 -10.91 -12.28
CA PRO A 53 1.46 -9.47 -12.16
C PRO A 53 0.43 -8.68 -12.98
N MET A 54 0.08 -7.48 -12.52
CA MET A 54 -0.79 -6.56 -13.24
C MET A 54 0.02 -5.55 -14.04
N GLU A 55 -0.36 -5.33 -15.31
CA GLU A 55 0.28 -4.32 -16.17
C GLU A 55 -0.29 -2.93 -15.87
N ILE A 56 0.54 -2.06 -15.30
CA ILE A 56 0.12 -0.72 -14.84
C ILE A 56 -0.47 0.13 -15.96
N ASN A 57 0.07 0.03 -17.16
CA ASN A 57 -0.38 0.82 -18.29
C ASN A 57 -1.73 0.37 -18.88
N ARG A 58 -2.28 -0.76 -18.40
CA ARG A 58 -3.53 -1.35 -18.93
C ARG A 58 -4.57 -1.66 -17.87
N ALA A 59 -4.16 -2.01 -16.66
CA ALA A 59 -5.05 -2.48 -15.61
C ALA A 59 -6.18 -1.47 -15.34
N PRO A 60 -7.45 -1.92 -15.22
CA PRO A 60 -8.55 -1.05 -14.83
C PRO A 60 -8.39 -0.55 -13.39
N TYR A 61 -9.12 0.52 -13.06
CA TYR A 61 -9.04 1.16 -11.74
C TYR A 61 -9.25 0.19 -10.58
N GLY A 62 -10.27 -0.66 -10.68
CA GLY A 62 -10.57 -1.65 -9.63
C GLY A 62 -9.43 -2.64 -9.39
N ASP A 63 -8.74 -3.05 -10.44
CA ASP A 63 -7.61 -3.97 -10.34
C ASP A 63 -6.37 -3.28 -9.76
N LEU A 64 -6.13 -2.01 -10.12
CA LEU A 64 -5.06 -1.22 -9.51
C LEU A 64 -5.22 -1.11 -7.99
N LEU A 65 -6.46 -0.98 -7.49
CA LEU A 65 -6.75 -0.94 -6.07
C LEU A 65 -6.46 -2.26 -5.34
N ARG A 66 -6.38 -3.38 -6.04
CA ARG A 66 -6.01 -4.69 -5.49
C ARG A 66 -4.51 -4.85 -5.25
N VAL A 67 -3.69 -4.03 -5.91
CA VAL A 67 -2.23 -4.11 -5.81
C VAL A 67 -1.75 -3.53 -4.48
N PRO A 68 -1.01 -4.29 -3.66
CA PRO A 68 -0.34 -3.74 -2.48
C PRO A 68 0.57 -2.56 -2.85
N GLY A 69 0.52 -1.49 -2.08
CA GLY A 69 1.30 -0.28 -2.35
C GLY A 69 0.64 0.72 -3.30
N ILE A 70 -0.51 0.40 -3.91
CA ILE A 70 -1.30 1.34 -4.71
C ILE A 70 -2.56 1.73 -3.94
N GLY A 71 -2.66 3.00 -3.57
CA GLY A 71 -3.83 3.58 -2.93
C GLY A 71 -4.81 4.21 -3.92
N VAL A 72 -5.95 4.67 -3.43
CA VAL A 72 -6.99 5.35 -4.24
C VAL A 72 -6.42 6.55 -5.00
N LYS A 73 -5.62 7.36 -4.32
CA LYS A 73 -4.99 8.56 -4.91
C LYS A 73 -3.97 8.18 -5.99
N SER A 74 -3.12 7.22 -5.71
CA SER A 74 -2.11 6.73 -6.67
C SER A 74 -2.77 6.10 -7.88
N ALA A 75 -3.82 5.29 -7.70
CA ALA A 75 -4.57 4.67 -8.79
C ALA A 75 -5.21 5.72 -9.72
N ARG A 76 -5.81 6.76 -9.17
CA ARG A 76 -6.37 7.87 -9.96
C ARG A 76 -5.30 8.62 -10.74
N ARG A 77 -4.15 8.88 -10.12
CA ARG A 77 -3.01 9.53 -10.79
C ARG A 77 -2.43 8.67 -11.91
N ILE A 78 -2.32 7.36 -11.70
CA ILE A 78 -1.91 6.41 -12.74
C ILE A 78 -2.85 6.48 -13.94
N LEU A 79 -4.17 6.42 -13.72
CA LEU A 79 -5.17 6.50 -14.79
C LEU A 79 -5.06 7.81 -15.57
N ALA A 80 -4.83 8.93 -14.90
CA ALA A 80 -4.67 10.22 -15.56
C ALA A 80 -3.35 10.29 -16.36
N ALA A 81 -2.24 9.92 -15.73
CA ALA A 81 -0.91 10.06 -16.32
C ALA A 81 -0.69 9.15 -17.55
N ARG A 82 -1.18 7.90 -17.50
CA ARG A 82 -1.00 6.94 -18.61
C ARG A 82 -1.75 7.30 -19.89
N ARG A 83 -2.65 8.30 -19.87
CA ARG A 83 -3.30 8.83 -21.08
C ARG A 83 -2.32 9.57 -21.98
N SER A 84 -1.30 10.18 -21.39
CA SER A 84 -0.34 11.01 -22.12
C SER A 84 0.97 10.28 -22.42
N THR A 85 1.35 9.33 -21.57
CA THR A 85 2.63 8.61 -21.73
C THR A 85 2.57 7.22 -21.11
N LYS A 86 3.43 6.32 -21.57
CA LYS A 86 3.64 5.04 -20.91
C LYS A 86 4.42 5.25 -19.61
N LEU A 87 3.86 4.79 -18.51
CA LEU A 87 4.46 4.93 -17.19
C LEU A 87 5.58 3.93 -16.97
N THR A 88 6.64 4.40 -16.33
CA THR A 88 7.77 3.62 -15.82
C THR A 88 7.67 3.46 -14.31
N PHE A 89 8.51 2.62 -13.71
CA PHE A 89 8.57 2.48 -12.25
C PHE A 89 8.97 3.78 -11.54
N GLN A 90 9.81 4.61 -12.17
CA GLN A 90 10.17 5.92 -11.62
C GLN A 90 8.97 6.87 -11.59
N ASP A 91 8.12 6.83 -12.62
CA ASP A 91 6.90 7.62 -12.65
C ASP A 91 5.93 7.16 -11.55
N LEU A 92 5.80 5.85 -11.33
CA LEU A 92 4.96 5.30 -10.27
C LEU A 92 5.38 5.81 -8.88
N LYS A 93 6.69 5.90 -8.62
CA LYS A 93 7.20 6.47 -7.36
C LYS A 93 6.76 7.92 -7.19
N LYS A 94 6.85 8.74 -8.24
CA LYS A 94 6.39 10.14 -8.24
C LYS A 94 4.87 10.27 -8.06
N LEU A 95 4.11 9.30 -8.53
CA LEU A 95 2.65 9.25 -8.41
C LEU A 95 2.18 8.76 -7.03
N GLY A 96 3.09 8.40 -6.13
CA GLY A 96 2.81 8.00 -4.75
C GLY A 96 2.62 6.49 -4.54
N VAL A 97 3.03 5.66 -5.49
CA VAL A 97 3.04 4.20 -5.33
C VAL A 97 4.16 3.80 -4.37
N VAL A 98 3.85 2.92 -3.43
CA VAL A 98 4.82 2.32 -2.51
C VAL A 98 5.50 1.15 -3.22
N LEU A 99 6.57 1.43 -3.97
CA LEU A 99 7.23 0.44 -4.83
C LEU A 99 7.74 -0.78 -4.07
N LYS A 100 8.26 -0.64 -2.86
CA LYS A 100 8.72 -1.75 -2.03
C LYS A 100 7.67 -2.85 -1.79
N ARG A 101 6.39 -2.49 -1.90
CA ARG A 101 5.26 -3.42 -1.81
C ARG A 101 4.76 -3.83 -3.19
N ALA A 102 4.64 -2.87 -4.10
CA ALA A 102 4.03 -3.05 -5.41
C ALA A 102 4.90 -3.86 -6.39
N VAL A 103 6.22 -3.79 -6.30
CA VAL A 103 7.14 -4.39 -7.29
C VAL A 103 6.95 -5.89 -7.50
N TYR A 104 6.45 -6.61 -6.52
CA TYR A 104 6.19 -8.05 -6.62
C TYR A 104 4.92 -8.37 -7.41
N PHE A 105 4.05 -7.40 -7.64
CA PHE A 105 2.70 -7.60 -8.14
C PHE A 105 2.41 -6.88 -9.45
N ILE A 106 3.36 -6.11 -9.98
CA ILE A 106 3.14 -5.26 -11.15
C ILE A 106 4.20 -5.40 -12.23
N THR A 107 3.80 -5.07 -13.45
CA THR A 107 4.69 -4.83 -14.59
C THR A 107 4.47 -3.43 -15.16
N CYS A 108 5.52 -2.88 -15.74
CA CYS A 108 5.46 -1.70 -16.58
C CYS A 108 5.95 -2.07 -17.99
N SER A 109 5.09 -1.92 -18.98
CA SER A 109 5.37 -2.32 -20.38
C SER A 109 5.83 -3.78 -20.49
N GLY A 110 5.15 -4.66 -19.75
CA GLY A 110 5.39 -6.10 -19.75
C GLY A 110 6.64 -6.56 -18.97
N ARG A 111 7.31 -5.68 -18.26
CA ARG A 111 8.53 -6.00 -17.50
C ARG A 111 8.34 -5.73 -16.01
N MET A 112 8.84 -6.65 -15.19
CA MET A 112 8.99 -6.42 -13.75
C MET A 112 10.21 -5.52 -13.49
N MET A 113 10.21 -4.78 -12.38
CA MET A 113 11.32 -3.90 -11.98
C MET A 113 12.59 -4.72 -11.72
N TYR A 114 12.42 -5.87 -11.08
CA TYR A 114 13.49 -6.85 -10.84
C TYR A 114 13.01 -8.24 -11.25
N PRO A 115 13.92 -9.15 -11.62
CA PRO A 115 13.58 -10.56 -11.79
C PRO A 115 13.10 -11.12 -10.46
N THR A 116 11.80 -11.23 -10.29
CA THR A 116 11.17 -11.76 -9.08
C THR A 116 10.40 -13.02 -9.41
N LYS A 117 10.39 -13.96 -8.47
CA LYS A 117 9.54 -15.13 -8.56
C LYS A 117 8.16 -14.78 -8.01
N LEU A 118 7.13 -15.11 -8.76
CA LEU A 118 5.74 -14.97 -8.31
C LEU A 118 5.37 -16.18 -7.41
N GLU A 119 6.09 -16.34 -6.33
CA GLU A 119 5.91 -17.40 -5.33
C GLU A 119 5.56 -16.78 -3.99
N GLY A 120 4.49 -17.28 -3.35
CA GLY A 120 3.96 -16.72 -2.11
C GLY A 120 5.00 -16.61 -1.00
N ASP A 121 5.75 -17.66 -0.74
CA ASP A 121 6.76 -17.68 0.33
C ASP A 121 7.89 -16.68 0.09
N TYR A 122 8.31 -16.52 -1.17
CA TYR A 122 9.31 -15.53 -1.56
C TYR A 122 8.81 -14.10 -1.31
N ILE A 123 7.58 -13.82 -1.74
CA ILE A 123 6.97 -12.50 -1.58
C ILE A 123 6.75 -12.17 -0.10
N VAL A 124 6.20 -13.10 0.69
CA VAL A 124 5.99 -12.91 2.12
C VAL A 124 7.30 -12.60 2.83
N ARG A 125 8.36 -13.37 2.53
CA ARG A 125 9.67 -13.14 3.13
C ARG A 125 10.18 -11.73 2.85
N ASN A 126 10.09 -11.28 1.62
CA ASN A 126 10.57 -9.95 1.21
C ASN A 126 9.69 -8.81 1.76
N LEU A 127 8.38 -8.99 1.84
CA LEU A 127 7.48 -8.01 2.44
C LEU A 127 7.71 -7.86 3.95
N THR A 128 8.13 -8.93 4.63
CA THR A 128 8.34 -8.96 6.08
C THR A 128 9.79 -8.73 6.50
N ASP A 129 10.77 -8.88 5.60
CA ASP A 129 12.20 -8.71 5.91
C ASP A 129 12.55 -7.23 6.15
N PRO A 130 13.08 -6.89 7.36
CA PRO A 130 13.54 -5.52 7.65
C PRO A 130 14.67 -5.05 6.73
N LYS A 131 15.53 -5.96 6.25
CA LYS A 131 16.68 -5.60 5.38
C LYS A 131 16.25 -5.20 3.98
N GLU A 132 15.20 -5.83 3.43
CA GLU A 132 14.61 -5.41 2.15
C GLU A 132 13.94 -4.04 2.28
N ARG A 133 13.38 -3.73 3.44
CA ARG A 133 12.88 -2.38 3.73
C ARG A 133 13.97 -1.31 3.62
N ILE A 134 15.24 -1.65 3.90
CA ILE A 134 16.38 -0.74 3.82
C ILE A 134 16.83 -0.52 2.37
N ARG A 135 16.83 -1.55 1.52
CA ARG A 135 17.23 -1.42 0.10
C ARG A 135 16.39 -0.42 -0.68
N PHE A 136 15.08 -0.36 -0.40
CA PHE A 136 14.16 0.57 -1.02
C PHE A 136 14.04 1.91 -0.29
N GLY A 137 14.63 2.02 0.91
CA GLY A 137 14.57 3.19 1.79
C GLY A 137 15.80 4.10 1.78
N SER A 138 16.84 3.78 0.99
CA SER A 138 18.10 4.54 1.00
C SER A 138 18.03 5.93 0.35
N ASP A 139 16.88 6.31 -0.19
CA ASP A 139 16.65 7.67 -0.71
C ASP A 139 16.03 8.61 0.34
N GLY A 140 16.62 8.68 1.55
CA GLY A 140 16.36 9.78 2.50
C GLY A 140 14.93 9.92 3.05
N MET A 141 14.04 8.98 2.83
CA MET A 141 12.74 8.97 3.46
C MET A 141 12.85 8.37 4.86
N SER A 142 12.82 9.24 5.86
CA SER A 142 12.60 8.85 7.26
C SER A 142 11.43 7.87 7.35
N TYR A 143 11.54 6.91 8.26
CA TYR A 143 10.46 5.99 8.65
C TYR A 143 9.24 6.79 9.14
N ARG A 144 8.47 7.34 8.22
CA ARG A 144 7.17 7.86 8.54
C ARG A 144 6.26 6.66 8.63
N GLN A 145 5.76 6.39 9.80
CA GLN A 145 4.68 5.44 10.00
C GLN A 145 3.54 5.87 9.06
N MET A 146 3.34 5.13 7.98
CA MET A 146 2.22 5.39 7.09
C MET A 146 0.95 5.09 7.88
N THR A 147 0.31 6.14 8.33
CA THR A 147 -0.99 6.05 8.96
C THR A 147 -2.03 5.72 7.89
N LEU A 148 -3.16 5.19 8.31
CA LEU A 148 -4.33 4.92 7.46
C LEU A 148 -4.75 6.14 6.62
N PHE A 149 -4.32 7.32 7.02
CA PHE A 149 -4.64 8.63 6.44
C PHE A 149 -3.65 9.11 5.37
N ASP A 150 -2.52 8.43 5.18
CA ASP A 150 -1.52 8.83 4.18
C ASP A 150 -1.94 8.54 2.72
N ASP A 151 -3.04 7.83 2.52
CA ASP A 151 -3.64 7.64 1.19
C ASP A 151 -4.33 8.90 0.63
N GLY A 152 -4.21 10.02 1.33
CA GLY A 152 -4.60 11.34 0.83
C GLY A 152 -6.08 11.53 0.56
N MET A 153 -6.94 10.73 1.20
CA MET A 153 -8.40 10.93 1.13
C MET A 153 -8.88 12.09 1.99
N PHE A 154 -8.08 12.52 2.96
CA PHE A 154 -8.37 13.73 3.71
C PHE A 154 -7.55 14.88 3.14
N PRO A 155 -8.17 15.92 2.57
CA PRO A 155 -7.50 17.16 2.24
C PRO A 155 -7.01 17.77 3.56
N ASN A 156 -5.73 17.87 3.73
CA ASN A 156 -5.02 18.46 4.85
C ASN A 156 -5.27 17.71 6.17
N GLY A 157 -4.32 16.86 6.52
CA GLY A 157 -4.10 16.60 7.93
C GLY A 157 -4.04 17.95 8.64
N VAL A 158 -4.85 18.10 9.67
CA VAL A 158 -4.84 19.26 10.55
C VAL A 158 -3.39 19.60 10.81
N ARG A 159 -2.94 20.77 10.33
CA ARG A 159 -1.69 21.36 10.78
C ARG A 159 -1.81 21.37 12.29
N GLN A 160 -0.93 20.66 12.98
CA GLN A 160 -0.69 20.96 14.37
C GLN A 160 -0.23 22.41 14.39
N GLU A 161 -1.16 23.31 14.67
CA GLU A 161 -0.80 24.63 15.11
C GLU A 161 0.07 24.44 16.35
N GLU A 162 1.24 25.00 16.26
CA GLU A 162 2.18 25.11 17.37
C GLU A 162 1.39 25.56 18.60
N VAL A 163 1.23 24.66 19.55
CA VAL A 163 0.83 25.05 20.90
C VAL A 163 2.01 25.81 21.45
N LEU A 164 1.96 27.10 21.31
CA LEU A 164 2.87 28.01 22.02
C LEU A 164 2.77 27.68 23.51
N PRO A 165 3.91 27.42 24.19
CA PRO A 165 3.87 27.27 25.63
C PRO A 165 3.35 28.55 26.24
N ALA A 166 2.24 28.44 26.98
CA ALA A 166 1.71 29.54 27.77
C ALA A 166 2.83 30.03 28.71
N ALA A 167 3.20 31.29 28.53
CA ALA A 167 4.13 31.94 29.43
C ALA A 167 3.53 31.90 30.86
N VAL A 168 4.22 31.19 31.74
CA VAL A 168 3.98 31.28 33.19
C VAL A 168 4.41 32.70 33.59
N GLY A 169 3.44 33.57 33.76
CA GLY A 169 3.67 34.86 34.36
C GLY A 169 3.98 34.67 35.85
N GLU A 170 5.15 35.10 36.26
CA GLU A 170 5.47 35.32 37.66
C GLU A 170 4.61 36.43 38.21
N LEU A 171 4.06 36.18 39.39
CA LEU A 171 3.94 37.15 40.51
C LEU A 171 3.98 36.36 41.81
#